data_7ea697724663020ae7c698b8a2da4bb0
#
_entry.id   7ea697724663020ae7c698b8a2da4bb0
#
_cell.length_a   1.000
_cell.length_b   1.000
_cell.length_c   1.000
_cell.angle_alpha   90.00
_cell.angle_beta   90.00
_cell.angle_gamma   90.00
#
_symmetry.space_group_name_H-M   'P 1'
#
loop_
_entity.id
_entity.type
_entity.pdbx_description
1 polymer ?
#
loop_
_entity_poly.entity_id
_entity_poly.type
_entity_poly.pdbx_seq_one_letter_code
_entity_poly.pdbx_strand_id
1 'polypeptide(L)'
;MAAFTDAVHDALADALAERLPGFDWTTEERVRRTPVDVAGETADRRVFVEVEMRRADPANNPVKLARYADAGDFDRPVFLVQAFSDYYALDTGGVSSKRANAEFVGALADDHVPGFAYRALDLPLAPPKHGEYAEEWRPAVDALADELVELV
;
A
#
# COMPACT_ATOMS: atom_id res chain seq x y z
N MET A 1 -16.01 -7.38 7.15
CA MET A 1 -14.68 -6.74 6.99
C MET A 1 -14.07 -6.96 5.61
N ALA A 2 -14.03 -8.21 5.17
CA ALA A 2 -13.47 -8.52 3.83
C ALA A 2 -14.15 -7.74 2.71
N ALA A 3 -15.49 -7.66 2.72
CA ALA A 3 -16.24 -6.95 1.67
C ALA A 3 -15.88 -5.45 1.59
N PHE A 4 -15.69 -4.81 2.73
CA PHE A 4 -15.27 -3.41 2.76
C PHE A 4 -13.84 -3.24 2.25
N THR A 5 -12.94 -4.10 2.73
CA THR A 5 -11.54 -4.07 2.29
C THR A 5 -11.43 -4.29 0.78
N ASP A 6 -12.16 -5.26 0.26
CA ASP A 6 -12.20 -5.52 -1.18
C ASP A 6 -12.74 -4.31 -1.96
N ALA A 7 -13.78 -3.67 -1.42
CA ALA A 7 -14.33 -2.46 -2.05
C ALA A 7 -13.32 -1.31 -2.09
N VAL A 8 -12.52 -1.16 -1.02
CA VAL A 8 -11.44 -0.16 -0.98
C VAL A 8 -10.36 -0.48 -2.02
N HIS A 9 -9.94 -1.73 -2.12
CA HIS A 9 -8.94 -2.15 -3.11
C HIS A 9 -9.44 -1.89 -4.53
N ASP A 10 -10.67 -2.29 -4.84
CA ASP A 10 -11.25 -2.08 -6.16
C ASP A 10 -11.40 -0.60 -6.51
N ALA A 11 -11.88 0.19 -5.57
CA ALA A 11 -12.03 1.64 -5.77
C ALA A 11 -10.67 2.33 -5.96
N LEU A 12 -9.64 1.89 -5.22
CA LEU A 12 -8.30 2.44 -5.36
C LEU A 12 -7.71 2.07 -6.74
N ALA A 13 -7.85 0.82 -7.15
CA ALA A 13 -7.39 0.38 -8.47
C ALA A 13 -8.07 1.17 -9.59
N ASP A 14 -9.38 1.38 -9.50
CA ASP A 14 -10.15 2.17 -10.46
C ASP A 14 -9.69 3.63 -10.50
N ALA A 15 -9.49 4.23 -9.31
CA ALA A 15 -9.03 5.61 -9.19
C ALA A 15 -7.64 5.80 -9.79
N LEU A 16 -6.74 4.84 -9.57
CA LEU A 16 -5.40 4.87 -10.12
C LEU A 16 -5.39 4.62 -11.64
N ALA A 17 -6.24 3.72 -12.12
CA ALA A 17 -6.39 3.49 -13.56
C ALA A 17 -6.87 4.74 -14.29
N GLU A 18 -7.75 5.51 -13.67
CA GLU A 18 -8.24 6.77 -14.23
C GLU A 18 -7.15 7.85 -14.24
N ARG A 19 -6.35 7.93 -13.17
CA ARG A 19 -5.33 8.97 -13.01
C ARG A 19 -4.01 8.63 -13.70
N LEU A 20 -3.69 7.35 -13.78
CA LEU A 20 -2.44 6.84 -14.34
C LEU A 20 -2.74 5.77 -15.41
N PRO A 21 -3.31 6.18 -16.55
CA PRO A 21 -3.75 5.23 -17.59
C PRO A 21 -2.60 4.51 -18.29
N GLY A 22 -1.37 4.94 -18.10
CA GLY A 22 -0.19 4.25 -18.64
C GLY A 22 0.20 3.00 -17.87
N PHE A 23 -0.39 2.76 -16.69
CA PHE A 23 -0.18 1.57 -15.89
C PHE A 23 -1.33 0.58 -16.10
N ASP A 24 -1.02 -0.71 -16.06
CA ASP A 24 -2.04 -1.75 -15.92
C ASP A 24 -2.26 -2.03 -14.44
N TRP A 25 -3.45 -1.76 -13.92
CA TRP A 25 -3.79 -1.91 -12.50
C TRP A 25 -4.61 -3.16 -12.26
N THR A 26 -4.24 -3.92 -11.23
CA THR A 26 -4.98 -5.13 -10.79
C THR A 26 -5.07 -5.15 -9.28
N THR A 27 -6.02 -5.94 -8.76
CA THR A 27 -6.13 -6.21 -7.34
C THR A 27 -5.71 -7.64 -7.02
N GLU A 28 -5.20 -7.84 -5.80
CA GLU A 28 -4.83 -9.16 -5.27
C GLU A 28 -3.84 -9.94 -6.16
N GLU A 29 -2.93 -9.23 -6.81
CA GLU A 29 -1.90 -9.89 -7.60
C GLU A 29 -0.97 -10.67 -6.67
N ARG A 30 -0.66 -11.90 -7.05
CA ARG A 30 0.29 -12.71 -6.28
C ARG A 30 1.70 -12.51 -6.78
N VAL A 31 2.55 -12.05 -5.87
CA VAL A 31 3.99 -11.99 -6.06
C VAL A 31 4.55 -13.17 -5.29
N ARG A 32 4.94 -14.20 -6.00
CA ARG A 32 5.23 -15.52 -5.41
C ARG A 32 4.01 -16.02 -4.65
N ARG A 33 4.11 -16.18 -3.31
CA ARG A 33 2.99 -16.60 -2.45
C ARG A 33 2.38 -15.44 -1.69
N THR A 34 2.87 -14.22 -1.90
CA THR A 34 2.40 -13.03 -1.20
C THR A 34 1.39 -12.29 -2.06
N PRO A 35 0.14 -12.18 -1.62
CA PRO A 35 -0.83 -11.33 -2.31
C PRO A 35 -0.49 -9.86 -2.07
N VAL A 36 -0.61 -9.05 -3.12
CA VAL A 36 -0.47 -7.60 -3.07
C VAL A 36 -1.85 -7.00 -3.31
N ASP A 37 -2.25 -6.06 -2.47
CA ASP A 37 -3.62 -5.53 -2.49
C ASP A 37 -3.95 -4.84 -3.82
N VAL A 38 -3.10 -3.94 -4.27
CA VAL A 38 -3.24 -3.25 -5.56
C VAL A 38 -1.88 -3.20 -6.23
N ALA A 39 -1.82 -3.60 -7.48
CA ALA A 39 -0.59 -3.60 -8.26
C ALA A 39 -0.78 -2.91 -9.59
N GLY A 40 0.20 -2.09 -9.97
CA GLY A 40 0.25 -1.44 -11.28
C GLY A 40 1.59 -1.71 -11.94
N GLU A 41 1.60 -1.83 -13.25
CA GLU A 41 2.84 -2.05 -13.96
C GLU A 41 2.89 -1.32 -15.30
N THR A 42 4.11 -0.93 -15.67
CA THR A 42 4.48 -0.52 -17.00
C THR A 42 5.61 -1.41 -17.50
N ALA A 43 6.09 -1.19 -18.72
CA ALA A 43 7.28 -1.90 -19.19
C ALA A 43 8.52 -1.62 -18.32
N ASP A 44 8.56 -0.48 -17.64
CA ASP A 44 9.75 0.01 -16.93
C ASP A 44 9.74 -0.20 -15.44
N ARG A 45 8.57 -0.35 -14.81
CA ARG A 45 8.49 -0.47 -13.34
C ARG A 45 7.17 -1.07 -12.88
N ARG A 46 7.16 -1.47 -11.61
CA ARG A 46 5.96 -1.97 -10.91
C ARG A 46 5.70 -1.13 -9.67
N VAL A 47 4.44 -0.88 -9.38
CA VAL A 47 3.99 -0.18 -8.18
C VAL A 47 3.10 -1.13 -7.40
N PHE A 48 3.43 -1.36 -6.14
CA PHE A 48 2.62 -2.16 -5.24
C PHE A 48 2.04 -1.27 -4.15
N VAL A 49 0.76 -1.38 -3.90
CA VAL A 49 0.10 -0.67 -2.81
C VAL A 49 -0.47 -1.70 -1.84
N GLU A 50 -0.02 -1.62 -0.60
CA GLU A 50 -0.57 -2.39 0.51
C GLU A 50 -1.43 -1.48 1.36
N VAL A 51 -2.68 -1.86 1.54
CA VAL A 51 -3.65 -1.09 2.33
C VAL A 51 -3.72 -1.68 3.73
N GLU A 52 -3.17 -0.97 4.68
CA GLU A 52 -3.09 -1.44 6.07
C GLU A 52 -4.27 -0.89 6.87
N MET A 53 -5.29 -1.73 7.06
CA MET A 53 -6.49 -1.35 7.84
C MET A 53 -6.28 -1.52 9.34
N ARG A 54 -6.01 -2.78 9.78
CA ARG A 54 -5.89 -3.17 11.18
C ARG A 54 -4.85 -4.25 11.42
N ARG A 55 -3.96 -4.47 10.49
CA ARG A 55 -3.02 -5.58 10.61
C ARG A 55 -2.14 -5.42 11.83
N ALA A 56 -1.93 -6.51 12.57
CA ALA A 56 -1.09 -6.51 13.77
C ALA A 56 0.39 -6.36 13.45
N ASP A 57 0.80 -6.78 12.25
CA ASP A 57 2.19 -6.77 11.83
C ASP A 57 2.35 -6.23 10.40
N PRO A 58 2.14 -4.92 10.21
CA PRO A 58 2.29 -4.33 8.87
C PRO A 58 3.74 -4.32 8.38
N ALA A 59 4.73 -4.43 9.25
CA ALA A 59 6.14 -4.47 8.87
C ALA A 59 6.49 -5.71 8.04
N ASN A 60 5.70 -6.76 8.14
CA ASN A 60 5.97 -8.02 7.43
C ASN A 60 5.88 -7.85 5.89
N ASN A 61 5.03 -6.96 5.40
CA ASN A 61 4.88 -6.73 3.97
C ASN A 61 6.13 -6.13 3.31
N PRO A 62 6.69 -5.01 3.79
CA PRO A 62 7.93 -4.50 3.22
C PRO A 62 9.10 -5.48 3.37
N VAL A 63 9.15 -6.26 4.45
CA VAL A 63 10.19 -7.28 4.63
C VAL A 63 10.13 -8.31 3.50
N LYS A 64 8.96 -8.86 3.22
CA LYS A 64 8.81 -9.89 2.17
C LYS A 64 9.15 -9.35 0.79
N LEU A 65 8.60 -8.20 0.43
CA LEU A 65 8.80 -7.64 -0.89
C LEU A 65 10.23 -7.17 -1.10
N ALA A 66 10.87 -6.62 -0.07
CA ALA A 66 12.28 -6.25 -0.13
C ALA A 66 13.17 -7.48 -0.29
N ARG A 67 12.85 -8.58 0.39
CA ARG A 67 13.60 -9.84 0.23
C ARG A 67 13.50 -10.37 -1.20
N TYR A 68 12.34 -10.28 -1.83
CA TYR A 68 12.18 -10.70 -3.22
C TYR A 68 12.99 -9.81 -4.16
N ALA A 69 12.98 -8.51 -3.93
CA ALA A 69 13.79 -7.56 -4.71
C ALA A 69 15.28 -7.83 -4.55
N ASP A 70 15.72 -8.05 -3.31
CA ASP A 70 17.14 -8.34 -3.02
C ASP A 70 17.60 -9.65 -3.67
N ALA A 71 16.73 -10.63 -3.77
CA ALA A 71 17.00 -11.91 -4.41
C ALA A 71 16.97 -11.84 -5.95
N GLY A 72 16.64 -10.67 -6.53
CA GLY A 72 16.56 -10.51 -7.98
C GLY A 72 15.31 -11.11 -8.61
N ASP A 73 14.23 -11.28 -7.83
CA ASP A 73 13.00 -11.93 -8.30
C ASP A 73 12.16 -11.02 -9.20
N PHE A 74 12.41 -9.72 -9.19
CA PHE A 74 11.70 -8.76 -10.04
C PHE A 74 12.56 -8.38 -11.25
N ASP A 75 11.94 -8.35 -12.42
CA ASP A 75 12.61 -8.02 -13.67
C ASP A 75 12.70 -6.51 -13.93
N ARG A 76 12.14 -5.70 -13.04
CA ARG A 76 12.16 -4.23 -13.14
C ARG A 76 12.01 -3.62 -11.74
N PRO A 77 12.35 -2.33 -11.59
CA PRO A 77 12.22 -1.66 -10.28
C PRO A 77 10.81 -1.73 -9.71
N VAL A 78 10.74 -1.84 -8.40
CA VAL A 78 9.49 -1.93 -7.62
C VAL A 78 9.38 -0.73 -6.68
N PHE A 79 8.24 -0.10 -6.68
CA PHE A 79 7.88 0.95 -5.73
C PHE A 79 6.76 0.44 -4.85
N LEU A 80 7.03 0.30 -3.56
CA LEU A 80 6.04 -0.12 -2.57
C LEU A 80 5.50 1.10 -1.83
N VAL A 81 4.18 1.23 -1.82
CA VAL A 81 3.45 2.21 -1.01
C VAL A 81 2.64 1.45 0.03
N GLN A 82 2.84 1.77 1.31
CA GLN A 82 1.95 1.31 2.38
C GLN A 82 1.03 2.45 2.78
N ALA A 83 -0.27 2.22 2.68
CA ALA A 83 -1.29 3.19 3.04
C ALA A 83 -1.92 2.76 4.37
N PHE A 84 -1.73 3.57 5.41
CA PHE A 84 -2.14 3.27 6.78
C PHE A 84 -3.42 3.99 7.14
N SER A 85 -4.42 3.24 7.61
CA SER A 85 -5.66 3.80 8.12
C SER A 85 -5.45 4.54 9.44
N ASP A 86 -6.50 5.21 9.93
CA ASP A 86 -6.46 5.93 11.21
C ASP A 86 -6.26 5.00 12.41
N TYR A 87 -6.41 3.68 12.23
CA TYR A 87 -6.09 2.71 13.29
C TYR A 87 -4.66 2.86 13.82
N TYR A 88 -3.75 3.29 12.97
CA TYR A 88 -2.34 3.43 13.35
C TYR A 88 -1.98 4.82 13.88
N ALA A 89 -2.93 5.74 13.91
CA ALA A 89 -2.72 7.07 14.47
C ALA A 89 -2.90 7.04 16.00
N LEU A 90 -2.08 7.80 16.71
CA LEU A 90 -2.18 7.95 18.16
C LEU A 90 -3.02 9.19 18.52
N ASP A 91 -3.81 9.10 19.57
CA ASP A 91 -4.62 10.23 20.06
C ASP A 91 -3.77 11.42 20.49
N THR A 92 -2.53 11.14 20.91
CA THR A 92 -1.56 12.16 21.34
C THR A 92 -0.76 12.77 20.21
N GLY A 93 -1.06 12.38 18.96
CA GLY A 93 -0.29 12.74 17.78
C GLY A 93 0.78 11.72 17.44
N GLY A 94 1.19 11.70 16.19
CA GLY A 94 2.14 10.71 15.69
C GLY A 94 1.49 9.37 15.37
N VAL A 95 2.33 8.37 15.15
CA VAL A 95 1.90 7.05 14.70
C VAL A 95 2.24 5.97 15.72
N SER A 96 1.50 4.87 15.66
CA SER A 96 1.75 3.72 16.54
C SER A 96 3.09 3.06 16.24
N SER A 97 3.61 2.29 17.20
CA SER A 97 4.85 1.54 17.00
C SER A 97 4.74 0.52 15.86
N LYS A 98 3.56 -0.02 15.61
CA LYS A 98 3.34 -0.94 14.48
C LYS A 98 3.63 -0.25 13.14
N ARG A 99 3.13 0.95 12.96
CA ARG A 99 3.41 1.75 11.76
C ARG A 99 4.87 2.20 11.74
N ALA A 100 5.38 2.68 12.86
CA ALA A 100 6.77 3.13 12.94
C ALA A 100 7.76 2.02 12.57
N ASN A 101 7.50 0.77 12.99
CA ASN A 101 8.32 -0.38 12.62
C ASN A 101 8.26 -0.65 11.11
N ALA A 102 7.08 -0.57 10.52
CA ALA A 102 6.92 -0.77 9.07
C ALA A 102 7.66 0.31 8.28
N GLU A 103 7.52 1.56 8.68
CA GLU A 103 8.22 2.68 8.03
C GLU A 103 9.72 2.57 8.15
N PHE A 104 10.23 2.14 9.31
CA PHE A 104 11.65 1.94 9.51
C PHE A 104 12.21 0.87 8.58
N VAL A 105 11.55 -0.28 8.52
CA VAL A 105 11.97 -1.38 7.65
C VAL A 105 11.87 -0.99 6.19
N GLY A 106 10.79 -0.31 5.80
CA GLY A 106 10.59 0.17 4.44
C GLY A 106 11.68 1.15 3.99
N ALA A 107 12.00 2.12 4.85
CA ALA A 107 13.05 3.09 4.58
C ALA A 107 14.43 2.43 4.49
N LEU A 108 14.70 1.47 5.37
CA LEU A 108 15.96 0.73 5.35
C LEU A 108 16.12 -0.05 4.03
N ALA A 109 15.05 -0.69 3.58
CA ALA A 109 15.05 -1.41 2.32
C ALA A 109 15.22 -0.46 1.11
N ASP A 110 14.56 0.68 1.13
CA ASP A 110 14.71 1.72 0.09
C ASP A 110 16.19 2.12 -0.04
N ASP A 111 16.87 2.33 1.10
CA ASP A 111 18.26 2.78 1.10
C ASP A 111 19.24 1.69 0.66
N HIS A 112 18.95 0.42 0.90
CA HIS A 112 19.92 -0.65 0.79
C HIS A 112 19.63 -1.72 -0.26
N VAL A 113 18.38 -1.83 -0.75
CA VAL A 113 18.01 -2.84 -1.73
C VAL A 113 17.90 -2.19 -3.12
N PRO A 114 18.78 -2.54 -4.06
CA PRO A 114 18.71 -1.98 -5.40
C PRO A 114 17.36 -2.30 -6.09
N GLY A 115 16.80 -1.29 -6.75
CA GLY A 115 15.55 -1.47 -7.48
C GLY A 115 14.31 -1.53 -6.60
N PHE A 116 14.42 -1.15 -5.33
CA PHE A 116 13.29 -1.11 -4.38
C PHE A 116 13.17 0.28 -3.79
N ALA A 117 11.98 0.88 -3.88
CA ALA A 117 11.66 2.16 -3.27
C ALA A 117 10.42 2.00 -2.38
N TYR A 118 10.32 2.84 -1.36
CA TYR A 118 9.26 2.74 -0.35
C TYR A 118 8.74 4.11 0.05
N ARG A 119 7.42 4.19 0.25
CA ARG A 119 6.76 5.34 0.90
C ARG A 119 5.60 4.86 1.76
N ALA A 120 5.42 5.53 2.88
CA ALA A 120 4.22 5.38 3.71
C ALA A 120 3.30 6.57 3.45
N LEU A 121 2.03 6.30 3.25
CA LEU A 121 1.00 7.32 3.06
C LEU A 121 -0.14 7.09 4.05
N ASP A 122 -0.96 8.10 4.25
CA ASP A 122 -2.16 8.01 5.07
C ASP A 122 -3.36 7.65 4.21
N LEU A 123 -4.16 6.72 4.72
CA LEU A 123 -5.53 6.48 4.24
C LEU A 123 -6.47 7.07 5.29
N PRO A 124 -7.04 8.26 5.06
CA PRO A 124 -7.74 9.00 6.11
C PRO A 124 -9.15 8.45 6.36
N LEU A 125 -9.23 7.24 6.89
CA LEU A 125 -10.48 6.63 7.35
C LEU A 125 -10.21 5.76 8.58
N ALA A 126 -11.21 5.67 9.46
CA ALA A 126 -11.21 4.76 10.58
C ALA A 126 -11.80 3.43 10.12
N PRO A 127 -11.06 2.31 10.21
CA PRO A 127 -11.59 1.03 9.75
C PRO A 127 -12.79 0.59 10.61
N PRO A 128 -13.87 0.10 9.98
CA PRO A 128 -15.05 -0.33 10.72
C PRO A 128 -14.73 -1.59 11.54
N LYS A 129 -15.44 -1.75 12.68
CA LYS A 129 -15.23 -2.88 13.58
C LYS A 129 -16.06 -4.11 13.19
N HIS A 130 -17.15 -3.90 12.50
CA HIS A 130 -18.08 -4.94 12.07
C HIS A 130 -18.31 -4.80 10.57
N GLY A 131 -19.15 -5.55 9.95
CA GLY A 131 -19.31 -5.60 8.51
C GLY A 131 -19.80 -4.31 7.80
N GLU A 132 -19.83 -3.19 8.49
CA GLU A 132 -20.25 -1.91 7.93
C GLU A 132 -19.14 -1.29 7.08
N TYR A 133 -19.52 -0.34 6.23
CA TYR A 133 -18.55 0.48 5.51
C TYR A 133 -18.30 1.77 6.30
N ALA A 134 -17.05 2.20 6.36
CA ALA A 134 -16.70 3.46 7.01
C ALA A 134 -17.33 4.63 6.25
N GLU A 135 -17.80 5.64 7.00
CA GLU A 135 -18.28 6.88 6.38
C GLU A 135 -17.10 7.57 5.66
N GLU A 136 -17.42 8.30 4.60
CA GLU A 136 -16.42 9.07 3.84
C GLU A 136 -15.25 8.22 3.29
N TRP A 137 -15.48 6.93 3.12
CA TRP A 137 -14.40 6.07 2.65
C TRP A 137 -13.99 6.32 1.19
N ARG A 138 -14.95 6.69 0.34
CA ARG A 138 -14.64 6.99 -1.07
C ARG A 138 -13.78 8.25 -1.21
N PRO A 139 -14.11 9.38 -0.57
CA PRO A 139 -13.20 10.52 -0.55
C PRO A 139 -11.81 10.21 0.01
N ALA A 140 -11.70 9.33 1.02
CA ALA A 140 -10.43 8.91 1.56
C ALA A 140 -9.58 8.16 0.52
N VAL A 141 -10.21 7.27 -0.24
CA VAL A 141 -9.54 6.54 -1.33
C VAL A 141 -9.09 7.51 -2.43
N ASP A 142 -9.93 8.47 -2.81
CA ASP A 142 -9.57 9.48 -3.80
C ASP A 142 -8.40 10.34 -3.34
N ALA A 143 -8.38 10.73 -2.07
CA ALA A 143 -7.27 11.49 -1.48
C ALA A 143 -5.96 10.69 -1.53
N LEU A 144 -6.01 9.41 -1.19
CA LEU A 144 -4.85 8.53 -1.29
C LEU A 144 -4.36 8.41 -2.74
N ALA A 145 -5.28 8.22 -3.67
CA ALA A 145 -4.92 8.13 -5.10
C ALA A 145 -4.26 9.42 -5.59
N ASP A 146 -4.75 10.58 -5.18
CA ASP A 146 -4.16 11.87 -5.54
C ASP A 146 -2.73 12.02 -5.03
N GLU A 147 -2.46 11.63 -3.78
CA GLU A 147 -1.11 11.66 -3.23
C GLU A 147 -0.19 10.67 -3.95
N LEU A 148 -0.69 9.48 -4.25
CA LEU A 148 0.09 8.44 -4.90
C LEU A 148 0.52 8.86 -6.31
N VAL A 149 -0.35 9.53 -7.04
CA VAL A 149 -0.04 10.04 -8.39
C VAL A 149 1.16 10.98 -8.38
N GLU A 150 1.33 11.78 -7.33
CA GLU A 150 2.46 12.70 -7.24
C GLU A 150 3.80 12.00 -6.98
N LEU A 151 3.76 10.76 -6.48
CA LEU A 151 4.97 9.98 -6.18
C LEU A 151 5.43 9.12 -7.35
N VAL A 152 4.56 8.84 -8.29
CA VAL A 152 4.80 7.86 -9.36
C VAL A 152 5.19 8.46 -10.73
#